data_62e4360a793747bedd6783e424efb52e
#
_entry.id   62e4360a793747bedd6783e424efb52e
#
_cell.length_a   1.000
_cell.length_b   1.000
_cell.length_c   1.000
_cell.angle_alpha   90.00
_cell.angle_beta   90.00
_cell.angle_gamma   90.00
#
_symmetry.space_group_name_H-M   'P 1'
#
loop_
_entity.id
_entity.type
_entity.pdbx_description
1 polymer ?
#
loop_
_entity_poly.entity_id
_entity_poly.type
_entity_poly.pdbx_seq_one_letter_code
_entity_poly.pdbx_strand_id
1 'polypeptide(L)'
;CISREFTTMALNQTSPIIAFLRALGRDLHNEIGGKGIGALGMCFSGGFALGMMIDDHMVAPVLSQPSLPFTVGKKRAADLNLSPDDARAVQRRAAEGCQVLGLRFTEDKLVGDRFASLRALIGDAFVAVELPSQKKSDHSVLTEQRDEPSVQRVLQFFRDKLT
;
A
#
# COMPACT_ATOMS: atom_id res chain seq x y z
N CYS A 1 13.63 -18.13 5.16
CA CYS A 1 13.87 -17.37 3.92
C CYS A 1 12.71 -16.39 3.63
N ILE A 2 11.47 -16.85 3.44
CA ILE A 2 10.31 -15.98 3.13
C ILE A 2 10.11 -14.89 4.20
N SER A 3 10.24 -15.24 5.48
CA SER A 3 10.07 -14.29 6.58
C SER A 3 11.08 -13.13 6.55
N ARG A 4 12.30 -13.39 6.09
CA ARG A 4 13.37 -12.39 6.01
C ARG A 4 13.17 -11.44 4.82
N GLU A 5 12.87 -11.98 3.64
CA GLU A 5 12.69 -11.20 2.40
C GLU A 5 11.46 -10.27 2.47
N PHE A 6 10.42 -10.71 3.17
CA PHE A 6 9.16 -9.97 3.28
C PHE A 6 8.95 -9.31 4.66
N THR A 7 9.90 -9.42 5.57
CA THR A 7 9.83 -8.86 6.95
C THR A 7 8.49 -9.13 7.64
N THR A 8 7.97 -10.36 7.52
CA THR A 8 6.60 -10.74 7.95
C THR A 8 6.32 -10.49 9.43
N MET A 9 7.34 -10.41 10.27
CA MET A 9 7.25 -10.20 11.72
C MET A 9 8.08 -9.02 12.22
N ALA A 10 8.84 -8.36 11.36
CA ALA A 10 9.69 -7.23 11.75
C ALA A 10 8.85 -5.97 12.02
N LEU A 11 9.41 -5.05 12.79
CA LEU A 11 8.83 -3.73 13.07
C LEU A 11 9.75 -2.66 12.49
N ASN A 12 9.16 -1.63 11.89
CA ASN A 12 9.89 -0.48 11.35
C ASN A 12 11.02 -0.90 10.37
N GLN A 13 10.73 -1.87 9.54
CA GLN A 13 11.66 -2.37 8.53
C GLN A 13 10.95 -2.48 7.18
N THR A 14 11.57 -1.93 6.16
CA THR A 14 11.13 -2.12 4.79
C THR A 14 11.50 -3.51 4.31
N SER A 15 10.56 -4.22 3.71
CA SER A 15 10.80 -5.55 3.16
C SER A 15 11.86 -5.50 2.05
N PRO A 16 12.90 -6.36 2.08
CA PRO A 16 13.95 -6.39 1.06
C PRO A 16 13.42 -6.54 -0.37
N ILE A 17 12.32 -7.26 -0.57
CA ILE A 17 11.65 -7.41 -1.87
C ILE A 17 11.28 -6.06 -2.50
N ILE A 18 11.02 -5.03 -1.69
CA ILE A 18 10.65 -3.69 -2.19
C ILE A 18 11.79 -3.07 -3.00
N ALA A 19 13.04 -3.32 -2.65
CA ALA A 19 14.19 -2.85 -3.44
C ALA A 19 14.19 -3.44 -4.87
N PHE A 20 13.86 -4.73 -5.00
CA PHE A 20 13.67 -5.39 -6.29
C PHE A 20 12.49 -4.80 -7.08
N LEU A 21 11.34 -4.62 -6.42
CA LEU A 21 10.15 -4.04 -7.05
C LEU A 21 10.38 -2.60 -7.52
N ARG A 22 11.14 -1.81 -6.76
CA ARG A 22 11.53 -0.45 -7.15
C ARG A 22 12.44 -0.46 -8.40
N ALA A 23 13.43 -1.36 -8.44
CA ALA A 23 14.28 -1.52 -9.61
C ALA A 23 13.45 -1.93 -10.85
N LEU A 24 12.60 -2.94 -10.71
CA LEU A 24 11.68 -3.36 -11.77
C LEU A 24 10.77 -2.22 -12.26
N GLY A 25 10.20 -1.45 -11.33
CA GLY A 25 9.36 -0.31 -11.65
C GLY A 25 10.10 0.78 -12.43
N ARG A 26 11.36 1.06 -12.06
CA ARG A 26 12.21 2.01 -12.78
C ARG A 26 12.54 1.54 -14.18
N ASP A 27 12.91 0.27 -14.33
CA ASP A 27 13.21 -0.30 -15.63
C ASP A 27 11.98 -0.26 -16.54
N LEU A 28 10.81 -0.63 -16.03
CA LEU A 28 9.54 -0.55 -16.76
C LEU A 28 9.20 0.89 -17.18
N HIS A 29 9.38 1.87 -16.28
CA HIS A 29 9.16 3.28 -16.60
C HIS A 29 10.13 3.78 -17.67
N ASN A 30 11.40 3.39 -17.60
CA ASN A 30 12.40 3.75 -18.62
C ASN A 30 12.07 3.17 -20.00
N GLU A 31 11.50 1.97 -20.05
CA GLU A 31 11.10 1.31 -21.29
C GLU A 31 9.83 1.90 -21.90
N ILE A 32 8.80 2.14 -21.09
CA ILE A 32 7.47 2.55 -21.56
C ILE A 32 7.32 4.09 -21.59
N GLY A 33 7.99 4.80 -20.69
CA GLY A 33 7.83 6.25 -20.50
C GLY A 33 6.52 6.63 -19.83
N GLY A 34 6.00 7.82 -20.13
CA GLY A 34 4.76 8.36 -19.57
C GLY A 34 4.98 9.09 -18.24
N LYS A 35 3.89 9.37 -17.51
CA LYS A 35 3.93 10.14 -16.25
C LYS A 35 4.56 9.39 -15.08
N GLY A 36 4.64 8.06 -15.18
CA GLY A 36 5.15 7.19 -14.14
C GLY A 36 4.48 5.82 -14.18
N ILE A 37 4.60 5.08 -13.09
CA ILE A 37 3.98 3.77 -12.92
C ILE A 37 2.98 3.75 -11.77
N GLY A 38 2.03 2.81 -11.85
CA GLY A 38 1.14 2.45 -10.76
C GLY A 38 1.46 1.05 -10.23
N ALA A 39 1.22 0.83 -8.95
CA ALA A 39 1.32 -0.49 -8.34
C ALA A 39 0.12 -0.77 -7.47
N LEU A 40 -0.44 -1.97 -7.61
CA LEU A 40 -1.48 -2.49 -6.72
C LEU A 40 -0.90 -3.63 -5.90
N GLY A 41 -0.79 -3.43 -4.59
CA GLY A 41 -0.50 -4.48 -3.64
C GLY A 41 -1.78 -4.96 -2.95
N MET A 42 -1.93 -6.28 -2.75
CA MET A 42 -3.09 -6.86 -2.08
C MET A 42 -2.67 -7.80 -0.96
N CYS A 43 -3.38 -7.78 0.18
CA CYS A 43 -3.16 -8.67 1.32
C CYS A 43 -1.69 -8.67 1.76
N PHE A 44 -0.99 -9.77 1.61
CA PHE A 44 0.42 -9.95 1.93
C PHE A 44 1.33 -8.89 1.28
N SER A 45 1.10 -8.57 0.02
CA SER A 45 1.85 -7.55 -0.72
C SER A 45 1.25 -6.14 -0.62
N GLY A 46 0.15 -5.99 0.15
CA GLY A 46 -0.61 -4.75 0.20
C GLY A 46 0.21 -3.51 0.53
N GLY A 47 1.20 -3.63 1.43
CA GLY A 47 2.07 -2.53 1.82
C GLY A 47 3.25 -2.27 0.87
N PHE A 48 3.53 -3.16 -0.10
CA PHE A 48 4.72 -3.01 -0.95
C PHE A 48 4.63 -1.79 -1.88
N ALA A 49 3.43 -1.49 -2.40
CA ALA A 49 3.21 -0.30 -3.21
C ALA A 49 3.56 1.00 -2.46
N LEU A 50 3.35 1.05 -1.13
CA LEU A 50 3.74 2.18 -0.29
C LEU A 50 5.27 2.33 -0.25
N GLY A 51 6.01 1.23 -0.08
CA GLY A 51 7.47 1.25 -0.11
C GLY A 51 8.05 1.60 -1.49
N MET A 52 7.34 1.30 -2.57
CA MET A 52 7.72 1.72 -3.93
C MET A 52 7.52 3.24 -4.17
N MET A 53 6.62 3.89 -3.41
CA MET A 53 6.33 5.33 -3.51
C MET A 53 7.54 6.23 -3.22
N ILE A 54 8.60 5.69 -2.65
CA ILE A 54 9.87 6.41 -2.39
C ILE A 54 10.49 6.94 -3.69
N ASP A 55 10.32 6.22 -4.79
CA ASP A 55 10.85 6.61 -6.10
C ASP A 55 9.87 7.52 -6.85
N ASP A 56 10.39 8.53 -7.56
CA ASP A 56 9.61 9.57 -8.24
C ASP A 56 8.71 9.04 -9.34
N HIS A 57 9.13 7.97 -10.02
CA HIS A 57 8.34 7.34 -11.06
C HIS A 57 7.11 6.58 -10.53
N MET A 58 7.04 6.27 -9.22
CA MET A 58 5.83 5.70 -8.61
C MET A 58 4.83 6.83 -8.31
N VAL A 59 3.78 6.94 -9.11
CA VAL A 59 2.79 8.03 -9.02
C VAL A 59 1.40 7.55 -8.60
N ALA A 60 1.14 6.25 -8.64
CA ALA A 60 -0.17 5.67 -8.31
C ALA A 60 -0.06 4.42 -7.41
N PRO A 61 0.36 4.57 -6.14
CA PRO A 61 0.39 3.46 -5.20
C PRO A 61 -1.02 3.12 -4.68
N VAL A 62 -1.41 1.84 -4.79
CA VAL A 62 -2.70 1.30 -4.30
C VAL A 62 -2.46 0.16 -3.32
N LEU A 63 -3.04 0.27 -2.12
CA LEU A 63 -2.94 -0.70 -1.04
C LEU A 63 -4.32 -1.32 -0.78
N SER A 64 -4.57 -2.52 -1.25
CA SER A 64 -5.80 -3.25 -0.93
C SER A 64 -5.54 -4.20 0.25
N GLN A 65 -6.29 -4.03 1.34
CA GLN A 65 -6.20 -4.80 2.59
C GLN A 65 -4.75 -5.20 2.99
N PRO A 66 -3.82 -4.24 3.24
CA PRO A 66 -2.44 -4.54 3.56
C PRO A 66 -2.31 -5.30 4.87
N SER A 67 -1.62 -6.46 4.88
CA SER A 67 -1.60 -7.41 6.01
C SER A 67 -0.21 -7.70 6.58
N LEU A 68 0.85 -7.07 6.07
CA LEU A 68 2.19 -7.21 6.63
C LEU A 68 2.66 -5.94 7.38
N PRO A 69 3.46 -6.13 8.44
CA PRO A 69 3.78 -7.39 9.14
C PRO A 69 2.52 -7.99 9.78
N PHE A 70 2.53 -9.32 10.04
CA PHE A 70 1.35 -9.98 10.62
C PHE A 70 0.90 -9.32 11.94
N THR A 71 -0.41 -9.12 12.11
CA THR A 71 -1.04 -8.38 13.22
C THR A 71 -0.95 -9.09 14.57
N VAL A 72 0.26 -9.53 14.95
CA VAL A 72 0.52 -10.12 16.28
C VAL A 72 0.87 -9.00 17.26
N GLY A 73 -0.13 -8.55 18.02
CA GLY A 73 -0.04 -7.44 18.97
C GLY A 73 -0.16 -6.05 18.31
N LYS A 74 -0.48 -5.04 19.13
CA LYS A 74 -0.82 -3.68 18.70
C LYS A 74 0.27 -3.02 17.84
N LYS A 75 1.54 -3.21 18.20
CA LYS A 75 2.65 -2.57 17.47
C LYS A 75 2.72 -3.02 16.01
N ARG A 76 2.57 -4.35 15.75
CA ARG A 76 2.56 -4.87 14.37
C ARG A 76 1.27 -4.56 13.63
N ALA A 77 0.15 -4.47 14.34
CA ALA A 77 -1.12 -4.08 13.74
C ALA A 77 -1.10 -2.66 13.16
N ALA A 78 -0.26 -1.78 13.70
CA ALA A 78 -0.08 -0.39 13.27
C ALA A 78 1.13 -0.18 12.34
N ASP A 79 2.00 -1.16 12.19
CA ASP A 79 3.23 -1.05 11.41
C ASP A 79 2.95 -1.03 9.90
N LEU A 80 3.59 -0.12 9.18
CA LEU A 80 3.42 0.08 7.75
C LEU A 80 4.45 -0.66 6.89
N ASN A 81 5.27 -1.50 7.50
CA ASN A 81 6.35 -2.22 6.84
C ASN A 81 7.35 -1.28 6.14
N LEU A 82 7.65 -0.17 6.81
CA LEU A 82 8.61 0.83 6.36
C LEU A 82 9.69 1.04 7.43
N SER A 83 10.93 1.22 7.00
CA SER A 83 11.98 1.77 7.86
C SER A 83 11.67 3.24 8.21
N PRO A 84 12.24 3.80 9.28
CA PRO A 84 12.04 5.22 9.60
C PRO A 84 12.49 6.16 8.47
N ASP A 85 13.55 5.82 7.74
CA ASP A 85 14.03 6.60 6.61
C ASP A 85 13.06 6.56 5.43
N ASP A 86 12.54 5.38 5.13
CA ASP A 86 11.56 5.19 4.07
C ASP A 86 10.22 5.85 4.41
N ALA A 87 9.79 5.80 5.67
CA ALA A 87 8.61 6.54 6.12
C ALA A 87 8.76 8.04 5.90
N ARG A 88 9.94 8.63 6.20
CA ARG A 88 10.23 10.04 5.89
C ARG A 88 10.22 10.32 4.38
N ALA A 89 10.72 9.39 3.57
CA ALA A 89 10.66 9.53 2.11
C ALA A 89 9.21 9.51 1.59
N VAL A 90 8.39 8.61 2.10
CA VAL A 90 6.94 8.56 1.78
C VAL A 90 6.23 9.86 2.18
N GLN A 91 6.56 10.43 3.37
CA GLN A 91 6.01 11.72 3.78
C GLN A 91 6.39 12.86 2.83
N ARG A 92 7.65 12.92 2.38
CA ARG A 92 8.08 13.94 1.39
C ARG A 92 7.31 13.77 0.09
N ARG A 93 7.20 12.55 -0.45
CA ARG A 93 6.45 12.27 -1.67
C ARG A 93 4.97 12.68 -1.55
N ALA A 94 4.35 12.41 -0.39
CA ALA A 94 2.98 12.84 -0.11
C ALA A 94 2.85 14.38 -0.09
N ALA A 95 3.80 15.08 0.52
CA ALA A 95 3.85 16.55 0.53
C ALA A 95 4.06 17.14 -0.88
N GLU A 96 4.70 16.43 -1.78
CA GLU A 96 4.86 16.76 -3.21
C GLU A 96 3.61 16.44 -4.05
N GLY A 97 2.54 15.91 -3.44
CA GLY A 97 1.26 15.65 -4.09
C GLY A 97 1.02 14.21 -4.55
N CYS A 98 1.94 13.27 -4.26
CA CYS A 98 1.70 11.86 -4.54
C CYS A 98 0.69 11.29 -3.55
N GLN A 99 -0.49 10.90 -4.04
CA GLN A 99 -1.55 10.31 -3.23
C GLN A 99 -1.43 8.79 -3.17
N VAL A 100 -1.92 8.21 -2.07
CA VAL A 100 -2.03 6.76 -1.85
C VAL A 100 -3.49 6.39 -1.75
N LEU A 101 -3.93 5.42 -2.56
CA LEU A 101 -5.28 4.85 -2.44
C LEU A 101 -5.21 3.59 -1.55
N GLY A 102 -6.03 3.54 -0.52
CA GLY A 102 -6.17 2.37 0.36
C GLY A 102 -7.59 1.83 0.37
N LEU A 103 -7.74 0.50 0.34
CA LEU A 103 -9.04 -0.18 0.39
C LEU A 103 -9.03 -1.24 1.49
N ARG A 104 -10.11 -1.32 2.28
CA ARG A 104 -10.31 -2.38 3.28
C ARG A 104 -11.78 -2.56 3.64
N PHE A 105 -12.08 -3.69 4.26
CA PHE A 105 -13.27 -3.84 5.10
C PHE A 105 -13.01 -3.28 6.51
N THR A 106 -14.03 -2.66 7.12
CA THR A 106 -13.88 -1.95 8.41
C THR A 106 -13.50 -2.85 9.58
N GLU A 107 -13.96 -4.12 9.59
CA GLU A 107 -13.67 -5.09 10.65
C GLU A 107 -12.51 -6.04 10.33
N ASP A 108 -11.76 -5.78 9.26
CA ASP A 108 -10.66 -6.63 8.84
C ASP A 108 -9.48 -6.55 9.83
N LYS A 109 -9.36 -7.60 10.65
CA LYS A 109 -8.33 -7.70 11.69
C LYS A 109 -6.92 -7.90 11.13
N LEU A 110 -6.79 -8.39 9.88
CA LEU A 110 -5.48 -8.58 9.26
C LEU A 110 -4.88 -7.23 8.82
N VAL A 111 -5.73 -6.26 8.50
CA VAL A 111 -5.30 -4.88 8.23
C VAL A 111 -4.94 -4.15 9.53
N GLY A 112 -5.64 -4.43 10.61
CA GLY A 112 -5.40 -3.80 11.91
C GLY A 112 -5.53 -2.27 11.87
N ASP A 113 -4.59 -1.58 12.50
CA ASP A 113 -4.60 -0.11 12.66
C ASP A 113 -3.84 0.62 11.54
N ARG A 114 -3.43 -0.06 10.45
CA ARG A 114 -2.59 0.52 9.39
C ARG A 114 -3.21 1.72 8.70
N PHE A 115 -4.53 1.76 8.54
CA PHE A 115 -5.20 2.92 7.95
C PHE A 115 -5.11 4.16 8.85
N ALA A 116 -5.18 3.98 10.17
CA ALA A 116 -4.93 5.06 11.12
C ALA A 116 -3.47 5.52 11.05
N SER A 117 -2.52 4.59 10.96
CA SER A 117 -1.10 4.89 10.78
C SER A 117 -0.81 5.62 9.47
N LEU A 118 -1.46 5.25 8.36
CA LEU A 118 -1.34 5.95 7.08
C LEU A 118 -1.89 7.38 7.16
N ARG A 119 -3.07 7.57 7.77
CA ARG A 119 -3.61 8.92 8.00
C ARG A 119 -2.67 9.78 8.85
N ALA A 120 -2.07 9.19 9.88
CA ALA A 120 -1.11 9.90 10.74
C ALA A 120 0.19 10.24 9.98
N LEU A 121 0.63 9.38 9.06
CA LEU A 121 1.88 9.55 8.33
C LEU A 121 1.77 10.59 7.21
N ILE A 122 0.71 10.53 6.38
CA ILE A 122 0.59 11.29 5.12
C ILE A 122 -0.69 12.13 5.00
N GLY A 123 -1.51 12.19 6.05
CA GLY A 123 -2.70 13.06 6.09
C GLY A 123 -3.65 12.89 4.91
N ASP A 124 -4.02 14.00 4.27
CA ASP A 124 -4.98 14.05 3.15
C ASP A 124 -4.45 13.41 1.85
N ALA A 125 -3.16 13.11 1.77
CA ALA A 125 -2.62 12.34 0.65
C ALA A 125 -3.07 10.86 0.71
N PHE A 126 -3.62 10.40 1.84
CA PHE A 126 -4.21 9.07 1.97
C PHE A 126 -5.69 9.08 1.64
N VAL A 127 -6.05 8.55 0.49
CA VAL A 127 -7.43 8.37 0.03
C VAL A 127 -7.91 6.99 0.46
N ALA A 128 -8.75 6.93 1.50
CA ALA A 128 -9.23 5.67 2.05
C ALA A 128 -10.63 5.30 1.51
N VAL A 129 -10.78 4.04 1.11
CA VAL A 129 -12.05 3.38 0.83
C VAL A 129 -12.27 2.31 1.90
N GLU A 130 -13.23 2.54 2.78
CA GLU A 130 -13.54 1.66 3.90
C GLU A 130 -14.95 1.11 3.73
N LEU A 131 -15.05 -0.18 3.43
CA LEU A 131 -16.31 -0.88 3.19
C LEU A 131 -16.86 -1.49 4.47
N PRO A 132 -18.19 -1.43 4.70
CA PRO A 132 -18.77 -2.14 5.83
C PRO A 132 -18.57 -3.64 5.69
N SER A 133 -18.05 -4.28 6.74
CA SER A 133 -17.93 -5.74 6.79
C SER A 133 -19.31 -6.38 6.96
N GLN A 134 -19.61 -7.37 6.17
CA GLN A 134 -20.79 -8.23 6.36
C GLN A 134 -20.47 -9.43 7.25
N LYS A 135 -19.23 -9.89 7.22
CA LYS A 135 -18.69 -10.98 8.03
C LYS A 135 -17.34 -10.57 8.60
N LYS A 136 -17.00 -11.12 9.76
CA LYS A 136 -15.68 -10.91 10.40
C LYS A 136 -14.50 -11.45 9.59
N SER A 137 -14.77 -12.27 8.59
CA SER A 137 -13.77 -12.84 7.67
C SER A 137 -13.61 -12.06 6.38
N ASP A 138 -14.36 -10.97 6.17
CA ASP A 138 -14.26 -10.16 4.96
C ASP A 138 -12.89 -9.51 4.90
N HIS A 139 -12.19 -9.74 3.78
CA HIS A 139 -10.80 -9.33 3.60
C HIS A 139 -10.50 -8.87 2.16
N SER A 140 -10.85 -9.68 1.16
CA SER A 140 -10.37 -9.53 -0.21
C SER A 140 -11.27 -8.60 -1.05
N VAL A 141 -11.11 -7.27 -0.89
CA VAL A 141 -11.97 -6.24 -1.49
C VAL A 141 -12.09 -6.34 -3.02
N LEU A 142 -10.99 -6.68 -3.71
CA LEU A 142 -10.95 -6.66 -5.17
C LEU A 142 -11.12 -8.04 -5.82
N THR A 143 -11.17 -9.11 -5.01
CA THR A 143 -11.20 -10.50 -5.50
C THR A 143 -12.35 -11.30 -4.88
N GLU A 144 -12.14 -12.00 -3.75
CA GLU A 144 -13.13 -12.92 -3.13
C GLU A 144 -14.45 -12.23 -2.75
N GLN A 145 -14.37 -11.12 -2.00
CA GLN A 145 -15.52 -10.29 -1.64
C GLN A 145 -15.62 -9.09 -2.59
N ARG A 146 -15.42 -9.35 -3.88
CA ARG A 146 -15.28 -8.32 -4.92
C ARG A 146 -16.36 -7.26 -4.83
N ASP A 147 -15.90 -6.01 -4.56
CA ASP A 147 -16.72 -4.81 -4.60
C ASP A 147 -16.46 -4.05 -5.92
N GLU A 148 -17.41 -4.09 -6.85
CA GLU A 148 -17.25 -3.50 -8.17
C GLU A 148 -17.00 -1.98 -8.11
N PRO A 149 -17.67 -1.19 -7.26
CA PRO A 149 -17.34 0.22 -7.09
C PRO A 149 -15.88 0.46 -6.70
N SER A 150 -15.32 -0.39 -5.82
CA SER A 150 -13.90 -0.30 -5.43
C SER A 150 -12.95 -0.64 -6.58
N VAL A 151 -13.29 -1.62 -7.42
CA VAL A 151 -12.54 -1.92 -8.66
C VAL A 151 -12.52 -0.70 -9.58
N GLN A 152 -13.68 -0.10 -9.83
CA GLN A 152 -13.79 1.11 -10.67
C GLN A 152 -13.02 2.28 -10.06
N ARG A 153 -13.00 2.41 -8.73
CA ARG A 153 -12.23 3.44 -8.04
C ARG A 153 -10.71 3.28 -8.25
N VAL A 154 -10.21 2.05 -8.20
CA VAL A 154 -8.79 1.75 -8.50
C VAL A 154 -8.46 2.07 -9.96
N LEU A 155 -9.30 1.64 -10.91
CA LEU A 155 -9.10 1.91 -12.32
C LEU A 155 -9.11 3.42 -12.61
N GLN A 156 -10.04 4.17 -11.99
CA GLN A 156 -10.10 5.62 -12.14
C GLN A 156 -8.86 6.29 -11.54
N PHE A 157 -8.41 5.85 -10.35
CA PHE A 157 -7.19 6.37 -9.74
C PHE A 157 -5.97 6.18 -10.65
N PHE A 158 -5.83 5.02 -11.27
CA PHE A 158 -4.76 4.79 -12.24
C PHE A 158 -4.88 5.68 -13.47
N ARG A 159 -6.07 5.83 -14.06
CA ARG A 159 -6.28 6.75 -15.18
C ARG A 159 -5.88 8.17 -14.84
N ASP A 160 -6.36 8.69 -13.70
CA ASP A 160 -6.09 10.08 -13.28
C ASP A 160 -4.59 10.35 -13.07
N LYS A 161 -3.82 9.34 -12.64
CA LYS A 161 -2.40 9.50 -12.31
C LYS A 161 -1.46 9.14 -13.46
N LEU A 162 -1.86 8.23 -14.36
CA LEU A 162 -0.99 7.69 -15.39
C LEU A 162 -1.25 8.27 -16.81
N THR A 163 -2.42 8.84 -17.02
CA THR A 163 -2.79 9.50 -18.29
C THR A 163 -2.98 10.99 -18.11
#